data_b3a3cdff6b5db63cdfe572dc3741ceab
#
_entry.id   b3a3cdff6b5db63cdfe572dc3741ceab
#
_cell.length_a   1.000
_cell.length_b   1.000
_cell.length_c   1.000
_cell.angle_alpha   90.00
_cell.angle_beta   90.00
_cell.angle_gamma   90.00
#
_symmetry.space_group_name_H-M   'P 1'
#
loop_
_entity.id
_entity.type
_entity.pdbx_description
1 polymer ?
#
loop_
_entity_poly.entity_id
_entity_poly.type
_entity_poly.pdbx_seq_one_letter_code
_entity_poly.pdbx_strand_id
1 'polypeptide(L)'
;MGESKIAAYDISGIDLSQLKYENNLLANNILDRHFYSYFRNGQKKIEVFLSGVCKANCEYCYLKKYHENLYPTKIEKYDTVINNFKAFLDWYVDSKFSCIIDFFSGEWLTTKYRDAIFDLMYDKFKDESQYKPKTILIPDNMQFIKDEKAFNKIKEILLKFKSIGIYVNMSASVDGKYCDDGRTTNTDEYYDTLIDFCKEHSFKFHPMVSSNNVKNWIENYKWWMDILSKHDYEYGKDIMMLEVRDQTWTNESIEQLLKFINFVADYKFDHKFNKDKKKYLASILRRKEEVKDTCYDNTSLVFDSAFVHGQDFISCSASPETLPIRMGDLSIAICHRTWYPELTIGHFNKIDNKISDFTVDNIGPLFIKIAAKKSCFPHCESCPLIGFCPGFCMGNAYEVSKNLLCPPKPVCNLYKAKTSFLIKKYNDMGLFNYIDDLVDKNNEEEVLFYSYIKTLINNVLNNLEG
;
A
#
# COMPACT_ATOMS: atom_id res chain seq x y z
N MET A 1 37.15 3.48 -19.29
CA MET A 1 36.56 3.35 -17.93
C MET A 1 37.03 4.54 -17.13
N GLY A 2 36.23 5.57 -17.05
CA GLY A 2 36.52 6.78 -16.26
C GLY A 2 35.84 6.66 -14.93
N GLU A 3 36.62 6.58 -13.87
CA GLU A 3 36.12 6.74 -12.50
C GLU A 3 35.50 8.14 -12.33
N SER A 4 34.21 8.23 -12.21
CA SER A 4 33.55 9.47 -11.78
C SER A 4 33.92 9.72 -10.32
N LYS A 5 34.89 10.57 -10.08
CA LYS A 5 35.17 11.12 -8.76
C LYS A 5 33.94 11.94 -8.34
N ILE A 6 33.11 11.40 -7.46
CA ILE A 6 32.16 12.19 -6.68
C ILE A 6 33.04 13.17 -5.89
N ALA A 7 32.95 14.45 -6.22
CA ALA A 7 33.63 15.50 -5.45
C ALA A 7 33.06 15.44 -4.03
N ALA A 8 33.88 15.06 -3.08
CA ALA A 8 33.56 15.22 -1.66
C ALA A 8 33.52 16.71 -1.39
N TYR A 9 32.35 17.25 -1.07
CA TYR A 9 32.24 18.64 -0.63
C TYR A 9 32.93 18.76 0.72
N ASP A 10 33.84 19.69 0.83
CA ASP A 10 34.45 20.05 2.11
C ASP A 10 33.41 20.79 2.97
N ILE A 11 32.91 20.14 3.99
CA ILE A 11 31.93 20.67 4.92
C ILE A 11 32.57 21.19 6.24
N SER A 12 33.89 21.24 6.31
CA SER A 12 34.61 21.63 7.54
C SER A 12 34.36 23.09 8.00
N GLY A 13 33.80 23.93 7.13
CA GLY A 13 33.44 25.33 7.44
C GLY A 13 31.94 25.54 7.71
N ILE A 14 31.12 24.51 7.71
CA ILE A 14 29.68 24.67 7.92
C ILE A 14 29.33 24.67 9.40
N ASP A 15 28.70 25.75 9.87
CA ASP A 15 28.13 25.83 11.20
C ASP A 15 26.92 24.87 11.30
N LEU A 16 27.08 23.76 12.00
CA LEU A 16 26.07 22.75 12.18
C LEU A 16 24.80 23.25 12.88
N SER A 17 24.92 24.32 13.69
CA SER A 17 23.76 24.96 14.33
C SER A 17 22.93 25.76 13.32
N GLN A 18 23.55 26.41 12.40
CA GLN A 18 22.91 27.12 11.31
C GLN A 18 22.31 26.14 10.29
N LEU A 19 23.04 25.08 9.98
CA LEU A 19 22.52 24.01 9.12
C LEU A 19 21.26 23.37 9.72
N LYS A 20 21.21 23.16 11.02
CA LYS A 20 20.03 22.66 11.73
C LYS A 20 18.87 23.66 11.64
N TYR A 21 19.13 24.96 11.78
CA TYR A 21 18.12 26.01 11.64
C TYR A 21 17.59 26.11 10.20
N GLU A 22 18.48 26.10 9.22
CA GLU A 22 18.12 26.13 7.80
C GLU A 22 17.38 24.86 7.37
N ASN A 23 17.79 23.69 7.88
CA ASN A 23 17.07 22.43 7.68
C ASN A 23 15.67 22.47 8.30
N ASN A 24 15.50 23.06 9.48
CA ASN A 24 14.18 23.22 10.08
C ASN A 24 13.30 24.19 9.26
N LEU A 25 13.86 25.28 8.78
CA LEU A 25 13.16 26.26 7.93
C LEU A 25 12.77 25.60 6.59
N LEU A 26 13.70 24.87 5.98
CA LEU A 26 13.47 24.14 4.73
C LEU A 26 12.46 23.00 4.93
N ALA A 27 12.54 22.25 6.03
CA ALA A 27 11.59 21.20 6.38
C ALA A 27 10.20 21.77 6.64
N ASN A 28 10.07 22.86 7.35
CA ASN A 28 8.81 23.55 7.57
C ASN A 28 8.23 24.07 6.25
N ASN A 29 9.05 24.62 5.35
CA ASN A 29 8.63 25.01 4.02
C ASN A 29 8.22 23.82 3.14
N ILE A 30 8.91 22.68 3.23
CA ILE A 30 8.55 21.45 2.53
C ILE A 30 7.27 20.87 3.13
N LEU A 31 7.16 20.84 4.46
CA LEU A 31 5.95 20.43 5.16
C LEU A 31 4.78 21.36 4.80
N ASP A 32 4.95 22.67 4.84
CA ASP A 32 3.93 23.64 4.44
C ASP A 32 3.53 23.48 2.97
N ARG A 33 4.49 23.38 2.06
CA ARG A 33 4.18 23.27 0.63
C ARG A 33 3.68 21.90 0.20
N HIS A 34 4.26 20.83 0.74
CA HIS A 34 3.92 19.47 0.33
C HIS A 34 2.88 18.80 1.20
N PHE A 35 2.85 19.05 2.51
CA PHE A 35 1.85 18.48 3.39
C PHE A 35 0.62 19.38 3.51
N TYR A 36 0.75 20.63 3.87
CA TYR A 36 -0.41 21.50 4.11
C TYR A 36 -1.18 21.87 2.84
N SER A 37 -0.51 22.19 1.74
CA SER A 37 -1.19 22.47 0.48
C SER A 37 -1.79 21.20 -0.12
N TYR A 38 -1.14 20.08 0.07
CA TYR A 38 -1.52 18.77 -0.45
C TYR A 38 -2.70 18.20 0.30
N PHE A 39 -2.74 18.28 1.62
CA PHE A 39 -3.86 17.82 2.44
C PHE A 39 -5.11 18.69 2.27
N ARG A 40 -4.96 19.98 1.95
CA ARG A 40 -6.09 20.88 1.63
C ARG A 40 -6.76 20.52 0.31
N ASN A 41 -6.06 19.95 -0.65
CA ASN A 41 -6.59 19.59 -1.97
C ASN A 41 -7.21 18.18 -2.06
N GLY A 42 -7.35 17.49 -0.92
CA GLY A 42 -8.43 16.52 -0.74
C GLY A 42 -8.28 15.16 -1.40
N GLN A 43 -7.12 14.47 -1.33
CA GLN A 43 -7.09 13.00 -1.55
C GLN A 43 -5.93 12.29 -0.85
N LYS A 44 -5.30 12.93 0.11
CA LYS A 44 -4.14 12.40 0.82
C LYS A 44 -4.57 11.84 2.16
N LYS A 45 -3.71 11.06 2.76
CA LYS A 45 -4.03 10.35 3.99
C LYS A 45 -3.02 10.60 5.11
N ILE A 46 -3.50 10.56 6.33
CA ILE A 46 -2.67 10.47 7.52
C ILE A 46 -2.73 9.03 8.01
N GLU A 47 -1.58 8.37 8.09
CA GLU A 47 -1.47 7.04 8.69
C GLU A 47 -1.26 7.18 10.19
N VAL A 48 -2.16 6.60 10.97
CA VAL A 48 -2.12 6.61 12.42
C VAL A 48 -1.66 5.26 12.94
N PHE A 49 -0.53 5.23 13.61
CA PHE A 49 -0.03 4.04 14.29
C PHE A 49 -0.33 4.12 15.79
N LEU A 50 -1.29 3.33 16.24
CA LEU A 50 -1.68 3.26 17.65
C LEU A 50 -0.78 2.30 18.44
N SER A 51 -0.69 1.06 17.95
CA SER A 51 0.07 -0.03 18.58
C SER A 51 0.24 -1.16 17.58
N GLY A 52 1.35 -1.87 17.65
CA GLY A 52 1.59 -3.09 16.88
C GLY A 52 1.00 -4.36 17.53
N VAL A 53 0.24 -4.24 18.63
CA VAL A 53 -0.38 -5.39 19.29
C VAL A 53 -1.29 -6.13 18.32
N CYS A 54 -1.02 -7.42 18.13
CA CYS A 54 -1.80 -8.28 17.25
C CYS A 54 -1.81 -9.71 17.78
N LYS A 55 -2.96 -10.39 17.73
CA LYS A 55 -3.08 -11.80 18.10
C LYS A 55 -2.74 -12.74 16.96
N ALA A 56 -2.74 -12.26 15.73
CA ALA A 56 -2.33 -13.03 14.57
C ALA A 56 -0.81 -13.28 14.58
N ASN A 57 -0.41 -14.42 14.05
CA ASN A 57 1.01 -14.82 14.02
C ASN A 57 1.51 -14.95 12.57
N CYS A 58 1.13 -14.01 11.70
CA CYS A 58 1.51 -14.05 10.30
C CYS A 58 3.02 -14.15 10.12
N GLU A 59 3.50 -15.16 9.41
CA GLU A 59 4.93 -15.40 9.18
C GLU A 59 5.57 -14.28 8.36
N TYR A 60 4.80 -13.63 7.49
CA TYR A 60 5.25 -12.54 6.62
C TYR A 60 5.07 -11.14 7.25
N CYS A 61 4.64 -11.02 8.50
CA CYS A 61 4.41 -9.72 9.13
C CYS A 61 5.71 -8.92 9.28
N TYR A 62 5.80 -7.79 8.60
CA TYR A 62 6.98 -6.94 8.64
C TYR A 62 7.20 -6.31 10.03
N LEU A 63 6.14 -5.99 10.77
CA LEU A 63 6.26 -5.49 12.14
C LEU A 63 6.96 -6.51 13.03
N LYS A 64 6.53 -7.77 12.96
CA LYS A 64 7.12 -8.84 13.73
C LYS A 64 8.58 -9.12 13.34
N LYS A 65 8.91 -9.07 12.06
CA LYS A 65 10.24 -9.39 11.54
C LYS A 65 11.27 -8.27 11.77
N TYR A 66 10.87 -7.02 11.65
CA TYR A 66 11.79 -5.89 11.54
C TYR A 66 11.56 -4.79 12.57
N HIS A 67 10.45 -4.84 13.28
CA HIS A 67 10.05 -3.84 14.27
C HIS A 67 9.57 -4.52 15.57
N GLU A 68 10.36 -5.44 16.11
CA GLU A 68 9.99 -6.21 17.30
C GLU A 68 9.59 -5.33 18.49
N ASN A 69 10.26 -4.19 18.66
CA ASN A 69 9.94 -3.20 19.69
C ASN A 69 8.57 -2.51 19.48
N LEU A 70 8.03 -2.53 18.27
CA LEU A 70 6.70 -2.02 17.94
C LEU A 70 5.62 -3.11 17.92
N TYR A 71 6.01 -4.37 18.14
CA TYR A 71 5.13 -5.53 18.18
C TYR A 71 5.05 -6.10 19.61
N PRO A 72 4.54 -5.31 20.58
CA PRO A 72 4.48 -5.75 21.96
C PRO A 72 3.41 -6.84 22.13
N THR A 73 3.65 -7.75 23.07
CA THR A 73 2.66 -8.80 23.43
C THR A 73 1.47 -8.26 24.21
N LYS A 74 1.57 -7.05 24.74
CA LYS A 74 0.52 -6.34 25.49
C LYS A 74 0.53 -4.85 25.17
N ILE A 75 -0.64 -4.23 25.37
CA ILE A 75 -0.79 -2.79 25.22
C ILE A 75 0.01 -2.08 26.32
N GLU A 76 1.02 -1.35 25.89
CA GLU A 76 1.77 -0.44 26.74
C GLU A 76 1.34 1.00 26.52
N LYS A 77 1.54 1.85 27.53
CA LYS A 77 1.30 3.30 27.41
C LYS A 77 -0.09 3.68 26.88
N TYR A 78 -1.12 2.92 27.24
CA TYR A 78 -2.50 3.15 26.77
C TYR A 78 -2.93 4.61 26.91
N ASP A 79 -2.79 5.19 28.11
CA ASP A 79 -3.23 6.57 28.38
C ASP A 79 -2.43 7.58 27.55
N THR A 80 -1.14 7.35 27.32
CA THR A 80 -0.31 8.20 26.47
C THR A 80 -0.83 8.19 25.02
N VAL A 81 -1.12 7.00 24.47
CA VAL A 81 -1.65 6.86 23.10
C VAL A 81 -3.01 7.54 22.97
N ILE A 82 -3.92 7.36 23.94
CA ILE A 82 -5.24 7.99 23.92
C ILE A 82 -5.14 9.52 24.03
N ASN A 83 -4.30 10.03 24.95
CA ASN A 83 -4.09 11.47 25.10
C ASN A 83 -3.43 12.10 23.85
N ASN A 84 -2.48 11.40 23.24
CA ASN A 84 -1.86 11.87 22.02
C ASN A 84 -2.82 11.81 20.83
N PHE A 85 -3.67 10.80 20.76
CA PHE A 85 -4.69 10.70 19.73
C PHE A 85 -5.74 11.80 19.85
N LYS A 86 -6.15 12.16 21.08
CA LYS A 86 -7.03 13.30 21.32
C LYS A 86 -6.38 14.61 20.83
N ALA A 87 -5.12 14.86 21.20
CA ALA A 87 -4.38 16.01 20.73
C ALA A 87 -4.23 16.06 19.20
N PHE A 88 -4.03 14.88 18.58
CA PHE A 88 -4.01 14.74 17.12
C PHE A 88 -5.35 15.11 16.48
N LEU A 89 -6.48 14.69 17.04
CA LEU A 89 -7.80 15.06 16.52
C LEU A 89 -8.07 16.57 16.62
N ASP A 90 -7.65 17.21 17.72
CA ASP A 90 -7.72 18.67 17.87
C ASP A 90 -6.89 19.36 16.80
N TRP A 91 -5.63 18.95 16.63
CA TRP A 91 -4.74 19.46 15.59
C TRP A 91 -5.28 19.23 14.18
N TYR A 92 -5.89 18.07 13.91
CA TYR A 92 -6.49 17.73 12.61
C TYR A 92 -7.58 18.74 12.23
N VAL A 93 -8.47 19.06 13.17
CA VAL A 93 -9.58 20.02 12.95
C VAL A 93 -9.05 21.45 12.88
N ASP A 94 -8.17 21.84 13.79
CA ASP A 94 -7.58 23.20 13.83
C ASP A 94 -6.78 23.50 12.54
N SER A 95 -6.13 22.49 11.97
CA SER A 95 -5.42 22.55 10.68
C SER A 95 -6.35 22.51 9.46
N LYS A 96 -7.66 22.38 9.65
CA LYS A 96 -8.68 22.35 8.60
C LYS A 96 -8.50 21.20 7.63
N PHE A 97 -8.10 20.02 8.11
CA PHE A 97 -7.95 18.84 7.28
C PHE A 97 -9.29 18.18 6.98
N SER A 98 -9.35 17.53 5.83
CA SER A 98 -10.44 16.63 5.41
C SER A 98 -9.91 15.36 4.74
N CYS A 99 -8.62 15.08 4.92
CA CYS A 99 -7.95 13.93 4.33
C CYS A 99 -8.35 12.62 5.03
N ILE A 100 -8.05 11.51 4.38
CA ILE A 100 -8.29 10.16 4.92
C ILE A 100 -7.45 9.94 6.19
N ILE A 101 -8.08 9.37 7.23
CA ILE A 101 -7.37 8.80 8.38
C ILE A 101 -7.26 7.29 8.17
N ASP A 102 -6.02 6.78 8.14
CA ASP A 102 -5.70 5.38 7.86
C ASP A 102 -5.03 4.76 9.11
N PHE A 103 -5.69 3.79 9.72
CA PHE A 103 -5.17 3.11 10.91
C PHE A 103 -4.29 1.93 10.52
N PHE A 104 -3.07 2.23 10.13
CA PHE A 104 -2.10 1.22 9.72
C PHE A 104 -1.29 0.70 10.91
N SER A 105 -1.88 -0.17 11.70
CA SER A 105 -1.24 -0.77 12.89
C SER A 105 -1.74 -2.19 13.11
N GLY A 106 -1.26 -2.89 14.14
CA GLY A 106 -1.63 -4.27 14.46
C GLY A 106 -3.15 -4.53 14.47
N GLU A 107 -3.64 -5.28 15.43
CA GLU A 107 -5.07 -5.64 15.54
C GLU A 107 -5.73 -4.86 16.68
N TRP A 108 -6.02 -3.59 16.49
CA TRP A 108 -6.53 -2.75 17.58
C TRP A 108 -8.05 -2.88 17.80
N LEU A 109 -8.81 -3.34 16.81
CA LEU A 109 -10.27 -3.51 16.93
C LEU A 109 -10.67 -4.58 17.95
N THR A 110 -9.82 -5.54 18.26
CA THR A 110 -10.05 -6.54 19.32
C THR A 110 -9.47 -6.13 20.67
N THR A 111 -9.02 -4.87 20.80
CA THR A 111 -8.39 -4.34 22.02
C THR A 111 -9.24 -3.25 22.67
N LYS A 112 -8.83 -2.80 23.86
CA LYS A 112 -9.45 -1.67 24.55
C LYS A 112 -9.31 -0.32 23.81
N TYR A 113 -8.47 -0.23 22.77
CA TYR A 113 -8.39 0.97 21.93
C TYR A 113 -9.68 1.20 21.12
N ARG A 114 -10.36 0.15 20.68
CA ARG A 114 -11.52 0.26 19.79
C ARG A 114 -12.51 1.31 20.26
N ASP A 115 -13.10 1.09 21.43
CA ASP A 115 -14.18 1.95 21.91
C ASP A 115 -13.68 3.37 22.18
N ALA A 116 -12.50 3.52 22.83
CA ALA A 116 -11.94 4.83 23.13
C ALA A 116 -11.61 5.65 21.87
N ILE A 117 -11.02 5.03 20.84
CA ILE A 117 -10.66 5.70 19.59
C ILE A 117 -11.90 6.13 18.81
N PHE A 118 -12.89 5.23 18.67
CA PHE A 118 -14.12 5.58 17.95
C PHE A 118 -14.96 6.62 18.69
N ASP A 119 -15.04 6.56 20.02
CA ASP A 119 -15.76 7.57 20.78
C ASP A 119 -15.09 8.95 20.66
N LEU A 120 -13.76 9.03 20.77
CA LEU A 120 -13.03 10.29 20.57
C LEU A 120 -13.25 10.86 19.17
N MET A 121 -13.17 10.02 18.13
CA MET A 121 -13.39 10.47 16.74
C MET A 121 -14.85 10.94 16.55
N TYR A 122 -15.81 10.17 17.04
CA TYR A 122 -17.22 10.54 16.90
C TYR A 122 -17.53 11.85 17.61
N ASP A 123 -17.09 12.00 18.87
CA ASP A 123 -17.30 13.22 19.63
C ASP A 123 -16.63 14.43 18.98
N LYS A 124 -15.48 14.23 18.32
CA LYS A 124 -14.80 15.30 17.62
C LYS A 124 -15.49 15.69 16.30
N PHE A 125 -16.01 14.71 15.55
CA PHE A 125 -16.47 14.95 14.18
C PHE A 125 -18.00 15.08 14.02
N LYS A 126 -18.79 14.74 15.04
CA LYS A 126 -20.27 14.81 14.96
C LYS A 126 -20.80 16.21 14.64
N ASP A 127 -20.15 17.24 15.18
CA ASP A 127 -20.54 18.64 15.01
C ASP A 127 -19.75 19.36 13.89
N GLU A 128 -18.74 18.68 13.29
CA GLU A 128 -17.91 19.24 12.25
C GLU A 128 -18.52 19.00 10.87
N SER A 129 -18.86 20.08 10.17
CA SER A 129 -19.43 19.98 8.81
C SER A 129 -18.37 19.94 7.70
N GLN A 130 -17.21 20.57 7.91
CA GLN A 130 -16.22 20.82 6.85
C GLN A 130 -14.89 20.11 7.08
N TYR A 131 -14.41 20.00 8.33
CA TYR A 131 -13.06 19.55 8.66
C TYR A 131 -13.07 18.18 9.32
N LYS A 132 -13.67 17.20 8.64
CA LYS A 132 -13.69 15.80 9.04
C LYS A 132 -13.28 14.89 7.87
N PRO A 133 -12.72 13.71 8.13
CA PRO A 133 -12.41 12.77 7.07
C PRO A 133 -13.71 12.28 6.41
N LYS A 134 -13.71 12.19 5.08
CA LYS A 134 -14.79 11.50 4.36
C LYS A 134 -14.70 9.99 4.54
N THR A 135 -13.47 9.50 4.75
CA THR A 135 -13.18 8.08 4.86
C THR A 135 -12.17 7.83 5.96
N ILE A 136 -12.43 6.81 6.76
CA ILE A 136 -11.49 6.20 7.70
C ILE A 136 -11.15 4.82 7.14
N LEU A 137 -9.86 4.50 6.97
CA LEU A 137 -9.38 3.20 6.50
C LEU A 137 -8.88 2.37 7.68
N ILE A 138 -9.27 1.10 7.70
CA ILE A 138 -8.86 0.16 8.76
C ILE A 138 -8.56 -1.19 8.12
N PRO A 139 -7.29 -1.48 7.80
CA PRO A 139 -6.87 -2.85 7.49
C PRO A 139 -6.99 -3.72 8.74
N ASP A 140 -7.76 -4.79 8.67
CA ASP A 140 -8.04 -5.64 9.82
C ASP A 140 -8.18 -7.11 9.42
N ASN A 141 -7.83 -8.04 10.30
CA ASN A 141 -7.97 -9.47 10.06
C ASN A 141 -9.37 -10.01 10.38
N MET A 142 -10.30 -9.13 10.73
CA MET A 142 -11.74 -9.39 10.98
C MET A 142 -12.03 -10.41 12.09
N GLN A 143 -11.09 -10.64 13.01
CA GLN A 143 -11.30 -11.63 14.09
C GLN A 143 -12.37 -11.23 15.08
N PHE A 144 -12.77 -9.96 15.13
CA PHE A 144 -13.91 -9.51 15.94
C PHE A 144 -15.23 -10.20 15.53
N ILE A 145 -15.36 -10.74 14.32
CA ILE A 145 -16.53 -11.50 13.86
C ILE A 145 -16.77 -12.76 14.71
N LYS A 146 -15.71 -13.35 15.28
CA LYS A 146 -15.79 -14.55 16.14
C LYS A 146 -16.38 -14.27 17.53
N ASP A 147 -16.50 -13.01 17.91
CA ASP A 147 -17.08 -12.56 19.18
C ASP A 147 -18.36 -11.76 18.87
N GLU A 148 -19.52 -12.33 19.13
CA GLU A 148 -20.82 -11.73 18.82
C GLU A 148 -20.96 -10.33 19.40
N LYS A 149 -20.47 -10.10 20.62
CA LYS A 149 -20.54 -8.78 21.28
C LYS A 149 -19.64 -7.76 20.56
N ALA A 150 -18.42 -8.15 20.19
CA ALA A 150 -17.51 -7.30 19.43
C ALA A 150 -18.06 -7.01 18.03
N PHE A 151 -18.61 -8.02 17.37
CA PHE A 151 -19.21 -7.90 16.04
C PHE A 151 -20.39 -6.93 16.02
N ASN A 152 -21.34 -7.09 16.95
CA ASN A 152 -22.48 -6.18 17.06
C ASN A 152 -22.01 -4.75 17.38
N LYS A 153 -21.01 -4.58 18.23
CA LYS A 153 -20.44 -3.27 18.54
C LYS A 153 -19.83 -2.59 17.30
N ILE A 154 -19.12 -3.33 16.46
CA ILE A 154 -18.58 -2.79 15.21
C ILE A 154 -19.71 -2.36 14.26
N LYS A 155 -20.78 -3.15 14.12
CA LYS A 155 -21.95 -2.75 13.31
C LYS A 155 -22.56 -1.43 13.80
N GLU A 156 -22.73 -1.28 15.12
CA GLU A 156 -23.22 -0.03 15.72
C GLU A 156 -22.30 1.16 15.38
N ILE A 157 -20.97 0.96 15.47
CA ILE A 157 -19.98 1.98 15.15
C ILE A 157 -20.09 2.40 13.67
N LEU A 158 -20.18 1.44 12.74
CA LEU A 158 -20.33 1.73 11.32
C LEU A 158 -21.55 2.58 11.02
N LEU A 159 -22.71 2.24 11.63
CA LEU A 159 -23.95 3.01 11.51
C LEU A 159 -23.80 4.42 12.10
N LYS A 160 -23.18 4.52 13.28
CA LYS A 160 -22.93 5.79 13.97
C LYS A 160 -22.08 6.73 13.11
N PHE A 161 -21.00 6.25 12.49
CA PHE A 161 -20.15 7.07 11.63
C PHE A 161 -20.83 7.42 10.28
N LYS A 162 -21.58 6.49 9.71
CA LYS A 162 -22.38 6.76 8.52
C LYS A 162 -23.40 7.89 8.75
N SER A 163 -24.01 7.96 9.94
CA SER A 163 -24.99 9.00 10.27
C SER A 163 -24.40 10.42 10.28
N ILE A 164 -23.10 10.55 10.49
CA ILE A 164 -22.39 11.84 10.44
C ILE A 164 -21.63 12.05 9.10
N GLY A 165 -21.88 11.20 8.10
CA GLY A 165 -21.30 11.32 6.75
C GLY A 165 -19.84 10.87 6.64
N ILE A 166 -19.36 10.01 7.55
CA ILE A 166 -18.02 9.40 7.50
C ILE A 166 -18.17 7.94 7.11
N TYR A 167 -17.48 7.54 6.05
CA TYR A 167 -17.40 6.15 5.62
C TYR A 167 -16.22 5.45 6.30
N VAL A 168 -16.50 4.47 7.15
CA VAL A 168 -15.47 3.60 7.72
C VAL A 168 -15.27 2.43 6.74
N ASN A 169 -14.14 2.39 6.06
CA ASN A 169 -13.78 1.36 5.11
C ASN A 169 -12.80 0.39 5.76
N MET A 170 -13.20 -0.87 5.87
CA MET A 170 -12.33 -1.92 6.35
C MET A 170 -11.79 -2.73 5.17
N SER A 171 -10.51 -3.09 5.24
CA SER A 171 -9.89 -4.01 4.30
C SER A 171 -9.69 -5.34 5.00
N ALA A 172 -10.45 -6.37 4.58
CA ALA A 172 -10.43 -7.68 5.21
C ALA A 172 -9.12 -8.41 4.87
N SER A 173 -8.18 -8.35 5.79
CA SER A 173 -6.87 -8.99 5.68
C SER A 173 -6.96 -10.48 6.02
N VAL A 174 -7.51 -11.28 5.12
CA VAL A 174 -7.70 -12.74 5.25
C VAL A 174 -7.17 -13.45 4.01
N ASP A 175 -6.41 -14.52 4.20
CA ASP A 175 -5.72 -15.19 3.10
C ASP A 175 -6.57 -16.28 2.43
N GLY A 176 -7.53 -16.84 3.15
CA GLY A 176 -8.45 -17.89 2.68
C GLY A 176 -8.11 -19.25 3.25
N LYS A 177 -8.97 -20.23 2.98
CA LYS A 177 -9.00 -21.54 3.64
C LYS A 177 -7.71 -22.34 3.53
N TYR A 178 -7.00 -22.25 2.41
CA TYR A 178 -5.82 -23.07 2.12
C TYR A 178 -4.49 -22.31 2.25
N CYS A 179 -4.53 -21.01 2.53
CA CYS A 179 -3.37 -20.13 2.55
C CYS A 179 -3.21 -19.33 3.85
N ASP A 180 -3.81 -19.81 4.93
CA ASP A 180 -3.82 -19.09 6.21
C ASP A 180 -2.51 -19.34 6.99
N ASP A 181 -1.42 -18.72 6.54
CA ASP A 181 -0.07 -18.87 7.10
C ASP A 181 0.06 -18.18 8.46
N GLY A 182 -0.58 -18.76 9.50
CA GLY A 182 -0.52 -18.24 10.86
C GLY A 182 -1.28 -16.93 11.07
N ARG A 183 -2.03 -16.44 10.06
CA ARG A 183 -2.88 -15.29 10.24
C ARG A 183 -4.03 -15.63 11.17
N THR A 184 -4.81 -16.67 10.83
CA THR A 184 -5.89 -17.20 11.67
C THR A 184 -6.41 -18.52 11.15
N THR A 185 -6.72 -19.47 12.02
CA THR A 185 -7.48 -20.67 11.64
C THR A 185 -8.97 -20.32 11.63
N ASN A 186 -9.61 -20.36 10.48
CA ASN A 186 -11.00 -19.98 10.30
C ASN A 186 -11.87 -21.17 9.87
N THR A 187 -13.13 -21.18 10.33
CA THR A 187 -14.15 -22.14 9.93
C THR A 187 -14.92 -21.66 8.70
N ASP A 188 -15.62 -22.56 8.03
CA ASP A 188 -16.48 -22.19 6.88
C ASP A 188 -17.59 -21.20 7.34
N GLU A 189 -18.18 -21.40 8.52
CA GLU A 189 -19.17 -20.48 9.11
C GLU A 189 -18.61 -19.07 9.33
N TYR A 190 -17.34 -18.95 9.74
CA TYR A 190 -16.67 -17.65 9.84
C TYR A 190 -16.59 -16.97 8.47
N TYR A 191 -16.22 -17.70 7.42
CA TYR A 191 -16.11 -17.13 6.07
C TYR A 191 -17.47 -16.71 5.52
N ASP A 192 -18.55 -17.48 5.74
CA ASP A 192 -19.90 -17.11 5.34
C ASP A 192 -20.31 -15.77 6.00
N THR A 193 -20.13 -15.66 7.32
CA THR A 193 -20.42 -14.41 8.07
C THR A 193 -19.56 -13.25 7.60
N LEU A 194 -18.26 -13.46 7.36
CA LEU A 194 -17.34 -12.43 6.88
C LEU A 194 -17.75 -11.93 5.50
N ILE A 195 -18.09 -12.81 4.58
CA ILE A 195 -18.44 -12.46 3.20
C ILE A 195 -19.74 -11.64 3.19
N ASP A 196 -20.75 -12.05 3.92
CA ASP A 196 -22.00 -11.30 4.03
C ASP A 196 -21.77 -9.91 4.64
N PHE A 197 -20.95 -9.81 5.69
CA PHE A 197 -20.60 -8.54 6.31
C PHE A 197 -19.83 -7.63 5.34
N CYS A 198 -18.84 -8.17 4.63
CA CYS A 198 -18.08 -7.41 3.64
C CYS A 198 -18.97 -6.94 2.48
N LYS A 199 -19.93 -7.78 2.04
CA LYS A 199 -20.90 -7.45 1.00
C LYS A 199 -21.81 -6.30 1.42
N GLU A 200 -22.38 -6.37 2.63
CA GLU A 200 -23.25 -5.33 3.20
C GLU A 200 -22.58 -3.95 3.23
N HIS A 201 -21.28 -3.92 3.55
CA HIS A 201 -20.52 -2.69 3.74
C HIS A 201 -19.59 -2.33 2.56
N SER A 202 -19.57 -3.13 1.49
CA SER A 202 -18.67 -2.97 0.32
C SER A 202 -17.19 -3.00 0.69
N PHE A 203 -16.82 -3.82 1.68
CA PHE A 203 -15.42 -4.02 2.06
C PHE A 203 -14.72 -4.99 1.11
N LYS A 204 -13.40 -4.78 0.92
CA LYS A 204 -12.60 -5.61 0.02
C LYS A 204 -11.76 -6.62 0.80
N PHE A 205 -11.59 -7.80 0.20
CA PHE A 205 -10.67 -8.82 0.71
C PHE A 205 -9.25 -8.51 0.25
N HIS A 206 -8.30 -8.67 1.16
CA HIS A 206 -6.90 -8.38 0.93
C HIS A 206 -6.00 -9.56 1.34
N PRO A 207 -6.08 -10.67 0.61
CA PRO A 207 -5.23 -11.82 0.86
C PRO A 207 -3.79 -11.56 0.39
N MET A 208 -2.83 -12.17 1.08
CA MET A 208 -1.40 -12.04 0.79
C MET A 208 -0.84 -13.33 0.22
N VAL A 209 -0.14 -13.24 -0.91
CA VAL A 209 0.61 -14.34 -1.50
C VAL A 209 2.03 -14.29 -0.99
N SER A 210 2.44 -15.26 -0.19
CA SER A 210 3.79 -15.40 0.36
C SER A 210 4.58 -16.50 -0.35
N SER A 211 5.89 -16.50 -0.19
CA SER A 211 6.75 -17.59 -0.68
C SER A 211 6.41 -18.95 -0.06
N ASN A 212 5.82 -18.97 1.14
CA ASN A 212 5.47 -20.20 1.86
C ASN A 212 4.11 -20.75 1.41
N ASN A 213 3.11 -19.87 1.18
CA ASN A 213 1.75 -20.29 0.85
C ASN A 213 1.46 -20.40 -0.65
N VAL A 214 2.34 -19.89 -1.50
CA VAL A 214 2.11 -19.78 -2.96
C VAL A 214 1.77 -21.12 -3.64
N LYS A 215 2.30 -22.22 -3.13
CA LYS A 215 2.01 -23.57 -3.63
C LYS A 215 0.54 -23.99 -3.51
N ASN A 216 -0.19 -23.40 -2.56
CA ASN A 216 -1.60 -23.73 -2.30
C ASN A 216 -2.56 -22.75 -3.01
N TRP A 217 -2.03 -21.71 -3.67
CA TRP A 217 -2.86 -20.61 -4.16
C TRP A 217 -3.81 -20.96 -5.30
N ILE A 218 -3.50 -21.96 -6.12
CA ILE A 218 -4.45 -22.41 -7.18
C ILE A 218 -5.71 -22.97 -6.53
N GLU A 219 -5.56 -23.79 -5.52
CA GLU A 219 -6.68 -24.38 -4.79
C GLU A 219 -7.44 -23.33 -3.97
N ASN A 220 -6.71 -22.46 -3.31
CA ASN A 220 -7.25 -21.35 -2.53
C ASN A 220 -8.04 -20.36 -3.42
N TYR A 221 -7.56 -20.09 -4.61
CA TYR A 221 -8.26 -19.23 -5.57
C TYR A 221 -9.57 -19.85 -6.06
N LYS A 222 -9.57 -21.14 -6.37
CA LYS A 222 -10.79 -21.87 -6.74
C LYS A 222 -11.82 -21.83 -5.61
N TRP A 223 -11.36 -22.04 -4.39
CA TRP A 223 -12.21 -21.94 -3.21
C TRP A 223 -12.78 -20.53 -3.02
N TRP A 224 -11.96 -19.48 -3.18
CA TRP A 224 -12.46 -18.10 -3.15
C TRP A 224 -13.55 -17.85 -4.20
N MET A 225 -13.35 -18.31 -5.41
CA MET A 225 -14.34 -18.15 -6.49
C MET A 225 -15.63 -18.89 -6.19
N ASP A 226 -15.55 -20.10 -5.66
CA ASP A 226 -16.70 -20.90 -5.28
C ASP A 226 -17.50 -20.26 -4.14
N ILE A 227 -16.84 -19.89 -3.05
CA ILE A 227 -17.53 -19.30 -1.89
C ILE A 227 -18.12 -17.93 -2.22
N LEU A 228 -17.41 -17.07 -2.93
CA LEU A 228 -17.93 -15.76 -3.34
C LEU A 228 -19.15 -15.91 -4.25
N SER A 229 -19.13 -16.87 -5.17
CA SER A 229 -20.28 -17.17 -6.03
C SER A 229 -21.52 -17.58 -5.25
N LYS A 230 -21.38 -18.35 -4.15
CA LYS A 230 -22.49 -18.72 -3.26
C LYS A 230 -23.15 -17.52 -2.57
N HIS A 231 -22.41 -16.44 -2.39
CA HIS A 231 -22.87 -15.19 -1.79
C HIS A 231 -23.23 -14.10 -2.83
N ASP A 232 -23.44 -14.47 -4.10
CA ASP A 232 -23.73 -13.54 -5.20
C ASP A 232 -22.71 -12.40 -5.33
N TYR A 233 -21.44 -12.68 -5.06
CA TYR A 233 -20.37 -11.73 -5.34
C TYR A 233 -19.97 -11.77 -6.81
N GLU A 234 -19.80 -10.59 -7.39
CA GLU A 234 -19.25 -10.48 -8.74
C GLU A 234 -17.77 -10.94 -8.74
N TYR A 235 -17.42 -11.76 -9.72
CA TYR A 235 -16.09 -12.33 -9.85
C TYR A 235 -14.98 -11.27 -9.76
N GLY A 236 -14.07 -11.49 -8.83
CA GLY A 236 -12.78 -10.79 -8.75
C GLY A 236 -12.84 -9.30 -8.39
N LYS A 237 -14.02 -8.71 -8.25
CA LYS A 237 -14.17 -7.26 -8.02
C LYS A 237 -13.63 -6.80 -6.66
N ASP A 238 -13.73 -7.67 -5.66
CA ASP A 238 -13.48 -7.30 -4.27
C ASP A 238 -12.27 -8.00 -3.65
N ILE A 239 -11.51 -8.79 -4.43
CA ILE A 239 -10.27 -9.42 -3.98
C ILE A 239 -9.05 -8.67 -4.50
N MET A 240 -8.20 -8.21 -3.58
CA MET A 240 -6.93 -7.54 -3.87
C MET A 240 -5.77 -8.44 -3.43
N MET A 241 -5.37 -9.37 -4.29
CA MET A 241 -4.22 -10.25 -4.03
C MET A 241 -2.90 -9.52 -4.28
N LEU A 242 -2.05 -9.46 -3.26
CA LEU A 242 -0.72 -8.87 -3.37
C LEU A 242 0.35 -9.86 -2.91
N GLU A 243 1.50 -9.84 -3.60
CA GLU A 243 2.66 -10.59 -3.15
C GLU A 243 3.31 -9.91 -1.93
N VAL A 244 3.71 -10.71 -0.98
CA VAL A 244 4.53 -10.27 0.15
C VAL A 244 5.88 -9.80 -0.39
N ARG A 245 6.24 -8.56 -0.07
CA ARG A 245 7.50 -7.96 -0.52
C ARG A 245 8.57 -8.17 0.53
N ASP A 246 9.16 -9.36 0.57
CA ASP A 246 10.25 -9.70 1.46
C ASP A 246 11.34 -10.51 0.77
N GLN A 247 12.37 -10.90 1.51
CA GLN A 247 13.53 -11.62 0.99
C GLN A 247 13.36 -13.15 0.97
N THR A 248 12.17 -13.67 1.26
CA THR A 248 11.94 -15.13 1.36
C THR A 248 11.69 -15.80 0.02
N TRP A 249 11.49 -15.03 -1.05
CA TRP A 249 11.26 -15.55 -2.39
C TRP A 249 12.49 -16.27 -2.96
N THR A 250 12.32 -17.54 -3.28
CA THR A 250 13.29 -18.40 -3.96
C THR A 250 12.87 -18.63 -5.41
N ASN A 251 13.77 -19.19 -6.24
CA ASN A 251 13.40 -19.55 -7.61
C ASN A 251 12.23 -20.53 -7.64
N GLU A 252 12.21 -21.52 -6.73
CA GLU A 252 11.11 -22.48 -6.63
C GLU A 252 9.77 -21.81 -6.30
N SER A 253 9.73 -20.94 -5.30
CA SER A 253 8.50 -20.22 -4.94
C SER A 253 8.06 -19.25 -6.05
N ILE A 254 8.98 -18.65 -6.78
CA ILE A 254 8.68 -17.84 -7.97
C ILE A 254 8.06 -18.70 -9.07
N GLU A 255 8.58 -19.90 -9.34
CA GLU A 255 7.97 -20.83 -10.31
C GLU A 255 6.54 -21.22 -9.91
N GLN A 256 6.29 -21.48 -8.63
CA GLN A 256 4.93 -21.72 -8.15
C GLN A 256 4.01 -20.50 -8.33
N LEU A 257 4.53 -19.32 -8.10
CA LEU A 257 3.79 -18.08 -8.36
C LEU A 257 3.45 -17.94 -9.85
N LEU A 258 4.38 -18.22 -10.76
CA LEU A 258 4.12 -18.16 -12.20
C LEU A 258 3.05 -19.18 -12.63
N LYS A 259 3.04 -20.40 -12.06
CA LYS A 259 1.97 -21.38 -12.28
C LYS A 259 0.61 -20.84 -11.80
N PHE A 260 0.59 -20.23 -10.63
CA PHE A 260 -0.62 -19.62 -10.09
C PHE A 260 -1.11 -18.46 -10.97
N ILE A 261 -0.24 -17.54 -11.34
CA ILE A 261 -0.58 -16.41 -12.24
C ILE A 261 -1.08 -16.91 -13.59
N ASN A 262 -0.44 -17.94 -14.14
CA ASN A 262 -0.89 -18.58 -15.38
C ASN A 262 -2.33 -19.08 -15.26
N PHE A 263 -2.61 -19.79 -14.17
CA PHE A 263 -3.96 -20.31 -13.90
C PHE A 263 -4.99 -19.18 -13.80
N VAL A 264 -4.70 -18.12 -13.04
CA VAL A 264 -5.62 -16.97 -12.87
C VAL A 264 -5.85 -16.25 -14.20
N ALA A 265 -4.80 -16.05 -14.99
CA ALA A 265 -4.91 -15.40 -16.30
C ALA A 265 -5.82 -16.18 -17.26
N ASP A 266 -5.65 -17.52 -17.34
CA ASP A 266 -6.48 -18.38 -18.17
C ASP A 266 -7.92 -18.43 -17.64
N TYR A 267 -8.11 -18.59 -16.34
CA TYR A 267 -9.42 -18.61 -15.72
C TYR A 267 -10.21 -17.33 -15.99
N LYS A 268 -9.58 -16.15 -15.85
CA LYS A 268 -10.21 -14.87 -16.16
C LYS A 268 -10.57 -14.76 -17.64
N PHE A 269 -9.66 -15.12 -18.52
CA PHE A 269 -9.89 -15.06 -19.95
C PHE A 269 -11.09 -15.89 -20.35
N ASP A 270 -11.20 -17.13 -19.80
CA ASP A 270 -12.28 -18.04 -20.13
C ASP A 270 -13.61 -17.66 -19.49
N HIS A 271 -13.62 -17.39 -18.20
CA HIS A 271 -14.87 -17.28 -17.42
C HIS A 271 -15.37 -15.85 -17.28
N LYS A 272 -14.47 -14.84 -17.15
CA LYS A 272 -14.88 -13.44 -16.98
C LYS A 272 -15.01 -12.72 -18.31
N PHE A 273 -14.10 -12.93 -19.23
CA PHE A 273 -14.06 -12.25 -20.52
C PHE A 273 -14.63 -13.08 -21.67
N ASN A 274 -15.09 -14.31 -21.42
CA ASN A 274 -15.68 -15.20 -22.45
C ASN A 274 -14.81 -15.28 -23.72
N LYS A 275 -13.48 -15.32 -23.53
CA LYS A 275 -12.46 -15.34 -24.61
C LYS A 275 -12.42 -14.10 -25.49
N ASP A 276 -13.04 -13.01 -25.06
CA ASP A 276 -12.95 -11.71 -25.75
C ASP A 276 -11.57 -11.08 -25.51
N LYS A 277 -10.70 -11.21 -26.49
CA LYS A 277 -9.30 -10.74 -26.42
C LYS A 277 -9.21 -9.22 -26.21
N LYS A 278 -10.10 -8.44 -26.83
CA LYS A 278 -10.07 -6.98 -26.75
C LYS A 278 -10.46 -6.50 -25.35
N LYS A 279 -11.57 -7.02 -24.81
CA LYS A 279 -11.98 -6.70 -23.43
C LYS A 279 -10.95 -7.17 -22.40
N TYR A 280 -10.36 -8.35 -22.62
CA TYR A 280 -9.32 -8.85 -21.73
C TYR A 280 -8.07 -7.98 -21.76
N LEU A 281 -7.61 -7.58 -22.97
CA LEU A 281 -6.49 -6.66 -23.13
C LEU A 281 -6.76 -5.31 -22.43
N ALA A 282 -7.92 -4.72 -22.60
CA ALA A 282 -8.31 -3.48 -21.92
C ALA A 282 -8.22 -3.63 -20.38
N SER A 283 -8.64 -4.78 -19.86
CA SER A 283 -8.54 -5.09 -18.42
C SER A 283 -7.09 -5.19 -17.94
N ILE A 284 -6.22 -5.90 -18.66
CA ILE A 284 -4.82 -6.07 -18.24
C ILE A 284 -3.98 -4.80 -18.38
N LEU A 285 -4.34 -3.91 -19.32
CA LEU A 285 -3.71 -2.60 -19.50
C LEU A 285 -4.35 -1.52 -18.58
N ARG A 286 -5.29 -1.90 -17.72
CA ARG A 286 -6.00 -1.02 -16.76
C ARG A 286 -6.60 0.24 -17.39
N ARG A 287 -7.25 0.10 -18.52
CA ARG A 287 -8.02 1.20 -19.10
C ARG A 287 -9.28 1.44 -18.27
N LYS A 288 -9.28 2.51 -17.47
CA LYS A 288 -10.30 2.83 -16.45
C LYS A 288 -11.72 2.98 -16.99
N GLU A 289 -11.90 3.36 -18.25
CA GLU A 289 -13.20 3.72 -18.80
C GLU A 289 -14.01 2.53 -19.32
N GLU A 290 -13.35 1.46 -19.78
CA GLU A 290 -14.02 0.29 -20.35
C GLU A 290 -14.20 -0.87 -19.37
N VAL A 291 -13.43 -0.88 -18.28
CA VAL A 291 -13.47 -1.95 -17.28
C VAL A 291 -13.57 -1.31 -15.89
N LYS A 292 -14.78 -1.29 -15.34
CA LYS A 292 -15.05 -0.85 -13.95
C LYS A 292 -14.37 -1.73 -12.88
N ASP A 293 -13.47 -2.58 -13.29
CA ASP A 293 -12.94 -3.68 -12.51
C ASP A 293 -11.50 -3.41 -12.09
N THR A 294 -11.35 -2.91 -10.89
CA THR A 294 -10.05 -2.62 -10.26
C THR A 294 -9.48 -3.79 -9.47
N CYS A 295 -9.67 -5.03 -9.94
CA CYS A 295 -9.12 -6.19 -9.26
C CYS A 295 -7.59 -6.24 -9.40
N TYR A 296 -6.89 -6.12 -8.29
CA TYR A 296 -5.45 -6.36 -8.18
C TYR A 296 -5.19 -7.86 -7.99
N ASP A 297 -5.28 -8.64 -9.06
CA ASP A 297 -5.16 -10.09 -9.03
C ASP A 297 -3.85 -10.64 -9.60
N ASN A 298 -2.82 -9.84 -9.61
CA ASN A 298 -1.51 -10.22 -10.10
C ASN A 298 -1.39 -10.52 -11.61
N THR A 299 -2.47 -10.37 -12.38
CA THR A 299 -2.48 -10.62 -13.83
C THR A 299 -2.45 -9.35 -14.67
N SER A 300 -2.58 -8.17 -14.07
CA SER A 300 -2.49 -6.90 -14.79
C SER A 300 -1.03 -6.49 -15.02
N LEU A 301 -0.77 -5.88 -16.18
CA LEU A 301 0.49 -5.21 -16.44
C LEU A 301 0.45 -3.83 -15.79
N VAL A 302 1.38 -3.57 -14.90
CA VAL A 302 1.53 -2.26 -14.28
C VAL A 302 2.45 -1.43 -15.14
N PHE A 303 1.93 -0.33 -15.68
CA PHE A 303 2.76 0.66 -16.37
C PHE A 303 3.04 1.81 -15.41
N ASP A 304 4.26 2.27 -15.41
CA ASP A 304 4.60 3.50 -14.73
C ASP A 304 4.21 4.69 -15.61
N SER A 305 3.02 5.23 -15.36
CA SER A 305 2.51 6.38 -16.13
C SER A 305 3.41 7.62 -15.99
N ALA A 306 4.11 7.77 -14.88
CA ALA A 306 5.06 8.85 -14.68
C ALA A 306 6.28 8.72 -15.61
N PHE A 307 6.70 7.49 -15.90
CA PHE A 307 7.83 7.23 -16.81
C PHE A 307 7.50 7.61 -18.26
N VAL A 308 6.26 7.44 -18.69
CA VAL A 308 5.80 7.86 -20.04
C VAL A 308 5.97 9.36 -20.23
N HIS A 309 5.80 10.15 -19.17
CA HIS A 309 5.98 11.61 -19.18
C HIS A 309 7.41 12.05 -18.83
N GLY A 310 8.40 11.17 -18.94
CA GLY A 310 9.80 11.47 -18.62
C GLY A 310 10.10 11.62 -17.14
N GLN A 311 9.17 11.23 -16.28
CA GLN A 311 9.32 11.23 -14.82
C GLN A 311 9.64 9.81 -14.37
N ASP A 312 10.86 9.56 -13.94
CA ASP A 312 11.28 8.21 -13.55
C ASP A 312 11.39 8.04 -12.02
N PHE A 313 10.51 8.66 -11.28
CA PHE A 313 10.47 8.55 -9.83
C PHE A 313 10.15 7.11 -9.39
N ILE A 314 10.65 6.75 -8.20
CA ILE A 314 10.20 5.53 -7.54
C ILE A 314 8.76 5.78 -7.10
N SER A 315 7.81 5.14 -7.77
CA SER A 315 6.39 5.27 -7.48
C SER A 315 6.07 4.54 -6.17
N CYS A 316 5.99 5.32 -5.09
CA CYS A 316 5.59 4.81 -3.79
C CYS A 316 4.47 5.69 -3.24
N SER A 317 3.29 5.09 -3.01
CA SER A 317 2.12 5.78 -2.46
C SER A 317 2.33 6.36 -1.05
N ALA A 318 3.38 5.94 -0.38
CA ALA A 318 3.66 6.36 0.98
C ALA A 318 4.35 7.73 1.09
N SER A 319 4.56 8.51 0.03
CA SER A 319 5.06 9.88 0.08
C SER A 319 5.07 10.53 -1.30
N PRO A 320 4.84 11.78 -1.40
CA PRO A 320 4.56 12.83 -0.40
C PRO A 320 3.10 12.82 0.07
N GLU A 321 2.36 11.78 -0.26
CA GLU A 321 0.91 11.70 -0.13
C GLU A 321 0.42 11.19 1.22
N THR A 322 1.33 10.66 2.05
CA THR A 322 0.99 10.03 3.32
C THR A 322 1.85 10.58 4.44
N LEU A 323 1.23 10.96 5.55
CA LEU A 323 1.88 11.37 6.77
C LEU A 323 1.70 10.29 7.85
N PRO A 324 2.70 9.43 8.10
CA PRO A 324 2.65 8.44 9.16
C PRO A 324 2.99 9.07 10.50
N ILE A 325 2.10 8.90 11.48
CA ILE A 325 2.26 9.42 12.86
C ILE A 325 2.11 8.29 13.85
N ARG A 326 3.06 8.14 14.76
CA ARG A 326 3.01 7.18 15.85
C ARG A 326 2.45 7.81 17.11
N MET A 327 1.30 7.30 17.61
CA MET A 327 0.63 7.89 18.77
C MET A 327 1.36 7.66 20.10
N GLY A 328 2.32 6.75 20.16
CA GLY A 328 3.10 6.50 21.37
C GLY A 328 4.02 7.67 21.78
N ASP A 329 4.51 8.45 20.82
CA ASP A 329 5.47 9.54 21.01
C ASP A 329 5.31 10.69 20.01
N LEU A 330 4.28 10.67 19.18
CA LEU A 330 4.00 11.65 18.14
C LEU A 330 5.12 11.80 17.10
N SER A 331 5.96 10.78 16.94
CA SER A 331 7.00 10.74 15.92
C SER A 331 6.43 10.55 14.52
N ILE A 332 7.14 11.09 13.51
CA ILE A 332 6.80 11.02 12.11
C ILE A 332 7.91 10.30 11.36
N ALA A 333 7.52 9.32 10.55
CA ALA A 333 8.40 8.60 9.65
C ALA A 333 8.07 8.89 8.18
N ILE A 334 8.87 8.35 7.24
CA ILE A 334 8.58 8.49 5.81
C ILE A 334 7.50 7.52 5.31
N CYS A 335 7.29 6.41 6.01
CA CYS A 335 6.16 5.48 5.80
C CYS A 335 6.01 4.55 7.01
N HIS A 336 4.90 3.79 7.03
CA HIS A 336 4.61 2.81 8.08
C HIS A 336 5.65 1.66 8.21
N ARG A 337 6.57 1.50 7.26
CA ARG A 337 7.66 0.52 7.31
C ARG A 337 8.99 1.10 7.77
N THR A 338 9.06 2.37 8.10
CA THR A 338 10.32 3.06 8.39
C THR A 338 10.38 3.64 9.81
N TRP A 339 9.82 2.93 10.77
CA TRP A 339 9.85 3.27 12.19
C TRP A 339 11.22 2.95 12.84
N TYR A 340 12.28 3.39 12.20
CA TYR A 340 13.64 3.32 12.74
C TYR A 340 14.04 4.70 13.26
N PRO A 341 14.77 4.79 14.41
CA PRO A 341 15.21 6.09 14.95
C PRO A 341 15.92 6.96 13.92
N GLU A 342 16.80 6.35 13.12
CA GLU A 342 17.57 7.02 12.08
C GLU A 342 16.77 7.46 10.84
N LEU A 343 15.55 6.96 10.68
CA LEU A 343 14.62 7.31 9.60
C LEU A 343 13.44 8.16 10.08
N THR A 344 13.38 8.45 11.36
CA THR A 344 12.38 9.36 11.92
C THR A 344 12.66 10.77 11.43
N ILE A 345 11.68 11.39 10.78
CA ILE A 345 11.80 12.77 10.25
C ILE A 345 11.79 13.76 11.39
N GLY A 346 10.95 13.54 12.38
CA GLY A 346 10.77 14.42 13.51
C GLY A 346 9.57 14.00 14.37
N HIS A 347 9.09 14.91 15.17
CA HIS A 347 7.96 14.66 16.06
C HIS A 347 7.14 15.92 16.30
N PHE A 348 5.86 15.76 16.60
CA PHE A 348 5.01 16.82 17.06
C PHE A 348 5.29 17.13 18.54
N ASN A 349 5.46 18.40 18.86
CA ASN A 349 5.52 18.90 20.22
C ASN A 349 4.12 19.09 20.78
N LYS A 350 3.98 18.89 22.08
CA LYS A 350 2.72 19.04 22.79
C LYS A 350 2.87 19.94 24.00
N ILE A 351 2.06 21.00 24.05
CA ILE A 351 1.94 21.92 25.18
C ILE A 351 0.50 21.89 25.64
N ASP A 352 0.26 21.73 26.95
CA ASP A 352 -1.07 21.66 27.56
C ASP A 352 -2.02 20.67 26.87
N ASN A 353 -1.50 19.50 26.53
CA ASN A 353 -2.20 18.45 25.77
C ASN A 353 -2.66 18.82 24.36
N LYS A 354 -2.16 19.90 23.78
CA LYS A 354 -2.39 20.29 22.39
C LYS A 354 -1.08 20.20 21.59
N ILE A 355 -1.18 19.74 20.35
CA ILE A 355 -0.05 19.85 19.42
C ILE A 355 0.19 21.34 19.14
N SER A 356 1.41 21.80 19.41
CA SER A 356 1.80 23.20 19.26
C SER A 356 2.57 23.45 17.97
N ASP A 357 3.54 22.60 17.67
CA ASP A 357 4.46 22.73 16.55
C ASP A 357 5.08 21.38 16.20
N PHE A 358 6.00 21.40 15.25
CA PHE A 358 6.73 20.23 14.77
C PHE A 358 8.24 20.47 14.86
N THR A 359 8.96 19.54 15.47
CA THR A 359 10.43 19.55 15.45
C THR A 359 10.93 18.57 14.38
N VAL A 360 11.81 19.06 13.52
CA VAL A 360 12.52 18.23 12.53
C VAL A 360 13.80 17.70 13.14
N ASP A 361 13.92 16.37 13.21
CA ASP A 361 15.11 15.68 13.72
C ASP A 361 16.06 15.30 12.56
N ASN A 362 15.50 14.75 11.47
CA ASN A 362 16.27 14.30 10.32
C ASN A 362 15.45 14.38 9.02
N ILE A 363 15.71 15.38 8.21
CA ILE A 363 15.03 15.55 6.92
C ILE A 363 15.60 14.65 5.80
N GLY A 364 16.81 14.10 5.97
CA GLY A 364 17.50 13.32 4.95
C GLY A 364 16.66 12.21 4.33
N PRO A 365 15.99 11.33 5.11
CA PRO A 365 15.13 10.27 4.58
C PRO A 365 14.00 10.79 3.69
N LEU A 366 13.40 11.93 4.02
CA LEU A 366 12.35 12.55 3.22
C LEU A 366 12.90 13.04 1.88
N PHE A 367 14.05 13.68 1.87
CA PHE A 367 14.72 14.10 0.62
C PHE A 367 15.06 12.93 -0.26
N ILE A 368 15.67 11.87 0.29
CA ILE A 368 15.97 10.65 -0.45
C ILE A 368 14.71 10.13 -1.12
N LYS A 369 13.60 10.10 -0.40
CA LYS A 369 12.36 9.56 -0.89
C LYS A 369 11.73 10.40 -2.02
N ILE A 370 11.79 11.73 -1.92
CA ILE A 370 11.26 12.65 -2.93
C ILE A 370 12.15 12.66 -4.19
N ALA A 371 13.48 12.62 -3.99
CA ALA A 371 14.45 12.79 -5.07
C ALA A 371 14.84 11.49 -5.79
N ALA A 372 14.55 10.33 -5.21
CA ALA A 372 14.99 9.06 -5.77
C ALA A 372 14.31 8.75 -7.10
N LYS A 373 15.13 8.52 -8.12
CA LYS A 373 14.70 8.13 -9.46
C LYS A 373 15.22 6.74 -9.79
N LYS A 374 14.48 5.99 -10.60
CA LYS A 374 14.91 4.64 -11.05
C LYS A 374 16.21 4.71 -11.85
N SER A 375 16.36 5.69 -12.72
CA SER A 375 17.59 5.90 -13.52
C SER A 375 18.84 6.21 -12.67
N CYS A 376 18.70 6.60 -11.42
CA CYS A 376 19.84 6.76 -10.51
C CYS A 376 20.51 5.42 -10.12
N PHE A 377 19.90 4.29 -10.45
CA PHE A 377 20.40 2.96 -10.09
C PHE A 377 20.83 2.22 -11.36
N PRO A 378 22.14 1.88 -11.52
CA PRO A 378 22.64 1.24 -12.75
C PRO A 378 21.90 -0.05 -13.12
N HIS A 379 21.48 -0.85 -12.13
CA HIS A 379 20.71 -2.07 -12.36
C HIS A 379 19.23 -1.83 -12.73
N CYS A 380 18.71 -0.64 -12.48
CA CYS A 380 17.37 -0.24 -12.95
C CYS A 380 17.45 0.47 -14.30
N GLU A 381 18.46 1.31 -14.52
CA GLU A 381 18.67 2.03 -15.78
C GLU A 381 18.79 1.07 -16.97
N SER A 382 19.56 -0.02 -16.81
CA SER A 382 19.71 -1.07 -17.83
C SER A 382 18.59 -2.12 -17.82
N CYS A 383 17.57 -1.98 -16.96
CA CYS A 383 16.54 -3.00 -16.85
C CYS A 383 15.49 -2.86 -17.97
N PRO A 384 15.26 -3.91 -18.79
CA PRO A 384 14.25 -3.84 -19.85
C PRO A 384 12.81 -3.64 -19.31
N LEU A 385 12.59 -3.85 -18.02
CA LEU A 385 11.30 -3.71 -17.36
C LEU A 385 11.12 -2.37 -16.65
N ILE A 386 12.00 -1.39 -16.86
CA ILE A 386 11.97 -0.10 -16.14
C ILE A 386 10.62 0.63 -16.28
N GLY A 387 9.99 0.56 -17.44
CA GLY A 387 8.69 1.15 -17.72
C GLY A 387 7.49 0.38 -17.15
N PHE A 388 7.70 -0.88 -16.73
CA PHE A 388 6.68 -1.72 -16.09
C PHE A 388 6.83 -1.78 -14.57
N CYS A 389 7.98 -1.42 -14.05
CA CYS A 389 8.28 -1.51 -12.63
C CYS A 389 7.99 -0.18 -11.95
N PRO A 390 7.09 -0.12 -10.94
CA PRO A 390 6.86 1.11 -10.19
C PRO A 390 8.05 1.52 -9.31
N GLY A 391 9.15 0.77 -9.38
CA GLY A 391 10.28 0.86 -8.49
C GLY A 391 10.15 -0.13 -7.33
N PHE A 392 10.96 0.05 -6.32
CA PHE A 392 10.98 -0.82 -5.15
C PHE A 392 10.46 -0.11 -3.90
N CYS A 393 10.09 -0.89 -2.89
CA CYS A 393 9.71 -0.35 -1.59
C CYS A 393 10.96 0.04 -0.80
N MET A 394 11.17 1.35 -0.57
CA MET A 394 12.32 1.85 0.19
C MET A 394 12.33 1.36 1.63
N GLY A 395 11.15 1.23 2.28
CA GLY A 395 11.05 0.63 3.61
C GLY A 395 11.57 -0.80 3.62
N ASN A 396 11.15 -1.61 2.65
CA ASN A 396 11.65 -2.97 2.52
C ASN A 396 13.16 -3.01 2.17
N ALA A 397 13.64 -2.10 1.34
CA ALA A 397 15.06 -1.97 1.05
C ALA A 397 15.85 -1.74 2.35
N TYR A 398 15.39 -0.81 3.18
CA TYR A 398 16.03 -0.52 4.46
C TYR A 398 15.94 -1.67 5.47
N GLU A 399 14.80 -2.34 5.56
CA GLU A 399 14.62 -3.53 6.41
C GLU A 399 15.69 -4.59 6.12
N VAL A 400 15.99 -4.82 4.84
CA VAL A 400 16.88 -5.88 4.37
C VAL A 400 18.35 -5.45 4.38
N SER A 401 18.67 -4.26 3.86
CA SER A 401 20.03 -3.83 3.58
C SER A 401 20.53 -2.67 4.44
N LYS A 402 19.67 -2.08 5.28
CA LYS A 402 19.92 -0.82 5.98
C LYS A 402 20.24 0.35 5.05
N ASN A 403 19.77 0.26 3.82
CA ASN A 403 19.92 1.30 2.80
C ASN A 403 18.60 1.50 2.05
N LEU A 404 18.04 2.72 2.10
CA LEU A 404 16.80 3.08 1.42
C LEU A 404 16.87 2.91 -0.11
N LEU A 405 18.07 2.93 -0.66
CA LEU A 405 18.34 2.93 -2.10
C LEU A 405 18.90 1.59 -2.62
N CYS A 406 18.82 0.52 -1.84
CA CYS A 406 19.30 -0.80 -2.25
C CYS A 406 18.11 -1.78 -2.40
N PRO A 407 17.55 -1.95 -3.61
CA PRO A 407 16.39 -2.83 -3.80
C PRO A 407 16.74 -4.28 -3.45
N PRO A 408 15.87 -4.95 -2.67
CA PRO A 408 16.09 -6.35 -2.31
C PRO A 408 16.08 -7.24 -3.54
N LYS A 409 17.18 -7.95 -3.79
CA LYS A 409 17.35 -8.81 -4.97
C LYS A 409 16.23 -9.84 -5.15
N PRO A 410 15.74 -10.56 -4.11
CA PRO A 410 14.64 -11.50 -4.25
C PRO A 410 13.34 -10.84 -4.74
N VAL A 411 13.01 -9.65 -4.23
CA VAL A 411 11.83 -8.88 -4.66
C VAL A 411 12.00 -8.40 -6.11
N CYS A 412 13.19 -7.95 -6.48
CA CYS A 412 13.50 -7.57 -7.85
C CYS A 412 13.35 -8.76 -8.81
N ASN A 413 13.88 -9.93 -8.44
CA ASN A 413 13.75 -11.16 -9.23
C ASN A 413 12.27 -11.58 -9.38
N LEU A 414 11.49 -11.50 -8.32
CA LEU A 414 10.05 -11.75 -8.34
C LEU A 414 9.33 -10.88 -9.38
N TYR A 415 9.56 -9.56 -9.34
CA TYR A 415 8.94 -8.63 -10.29
C TYR A 415 9.39 -8.87 -11.73
N LYS A 416 10.69 -9.13 -11.95
CA LYS A 416 11.23 -9.44 -13.26
C LYS A 416 10.58 -10.70 -13.83
N ALA A 417 10.55 -11.79 -13.05
CA ALA A 417 9.97 -13.06 -13.47
C ALA A 417 8.48 -12.91 -13.81
N LYS A 418 7.70 -12.29 -12.92
CA LYS A 418 6.26 -12.08 -13.10
C LYS A 418 5.96 -11.25 -14.35
N THR A 419 6.58 -10.10 -14.48
CA THR A 419 6.30 -9.17 -15.58
C THR A 419 6.71 -9.75 -16.93
N SER A 420 7.89 -10.35 -17.02
CA SER A 420 8.36 -11.02 -18.24
C SER A 420 7.45 -12.18 -18.65
N PHE A 421 7.03 -12.98 -17.66
CA PHE A 421 6.09 -14.09 -17.89
C PHE A 421 4.75 -13.59 -18.44
N LEU A 422 4.17 -12.55 -17.84
CA LEU A 422 2.89 -12.00 -18.28
C LEU A 422 2.98 -11.42 -19.70
N ILE A 423 4.03 -10.67 -20.00
CA ILE A 423 4.23 -10.11 -21.34
C ILE A 423 4.33 -11.23 -22.38
N LYS A 424 5.16 -12.26 -22.11
CA LYS A 424 5.28 -13.40 -23.01
C LYS A 424 3.93 -14.11 -23.19
N LYS A 425 3.24 -14.45 -22.11
CA LYS A 425 1.93 -15.12 -22.14
C LYS A 425 0.91 -14.35 -22.97
N TYR A 426 0.80 -13.05 -22.78
CA TYR A 426 -0.18 -12.22 -23.49
C TYR A 426 0.20 -12.04 -24.96
N ASN A 427 1.49 -12.02 -25.28
CA ASN A 427 1.97 -12.06 -26.65
C ASN A 427 1.60 -13.39 -27.34
N ASP A 428 1.85 -14.52 -26.67
CA ASP A 428 1.51 -15.86 -27.18
C ASP A 428 -0.01 -16.05 -27.38
N MET A 429 -0.83 -15.39 -26.56
CA MET A 429 -2.29 -15.32 -26.74
C MET A 429 -2.70 -14.39 -27.89
N GLY A 430 -1.78 -13.63 -28.47
CA GLY A 430 -2.04 -12.64 -29.51
C GLY A 430 -2.85 -11.44 -29.06
N LEU A 431 -2.81 -11.10 -27.76
CA LEU A 431 -3.58 -9.98 -27.21
C LEU A 431 -3.05 -8.64 -27.71
N PHE A 432 -1.74 -8.49 -27.81
CA PHE A 432 -1.11 -7.21 -28.20
C PHE A 432 -1.42 -6.78 -29.63
N ASN A 433 -1.91 -7.69 -30.48
CA ASN A 433 -2.42 -7.35 -31.83
C ASN A 433 -3.62 -6.39 -31.77
N TYR A 434 -4.32 -6.30 -30.64
CA TYR A 434 -5.52 -5.47 -30.46
C TYR A 434 -5.20 -4.14 -29.77
N ILE A 435 -3.94 -3.78 -29.52
CA ILE A 435 -3.60 -2.50 -28.85
C ILE A 435 -4.13 -1.30 -29.64
N ASP A 436 -4.00 -1.32 -30.97
CA ASP A 436 -4.46 -0.21 -31.83
C ASP A 436 -5.97 -0.04 -31.84
N ASP A 437 -6.71 -1.10 -31.51
CA ASP A 437 -8.16 -1.07 -31.40
C ASP A 437 -8.64 -0.38 -30.12
N LEU A 438 -7.75 -0.23 -29.14
CA LEU A 438 -8.05 0.42 -27.86
C LEU A 438 -7.74 1.93 -27.88
N VAL A 439 -7.07 2.42 -28.93
CA VAL A 439 -6.60 3.81 -29.01
C VAL A 439 -7.68 4.72 -29.58
N ASP A 440 -8.03 5.77 -28.85
CA ASP A 440 -8.76 6.88 -29.46
C ASP A 440 -7.77 7.71 -30.32
N LYS A 441 -7.88 7.54 -31.63
CA LYS A 441 -7.00 8.21 -32.60
C LYS A 441 -7.14 9.74 -32.62
N ASN A 442 -8.18 10.28 -32.01
CA ASN A 442 -8.40 11.71 -31.87
C ASN A 442 -7.77 12.28 -30.58
N ASN A 443 -7.26 11.41 -29.71
CA ASN A 443 -6.58 11.77 -28.47
C ASN A 443 -5.07 11.56 -28.61
N GLU A 444 -4.33 12.65 -28.82
CA GLU A 444 -2.87 12.60 -29.00
C GLU A 444 -2.14 11.97 -27.81
N GLU A 445 -2.61 12.22 -26.58
CA GLU A 445 -1.99 11.63 -25.37
C GLU A 445 -2.17 10.11 -25.35
N GLU A 446 -3.34 9.59 -25.73
CA GLU A 446 -3.56 8.14 -25.86
C GLU A 446 -2.70 7.53 -26.97
N VAL A 447 -2.63 8.17 -28.11
CA VAL A 447 -1.77 7.69 -29.23
C VAL A 447 -0.32 7.57 -28.80
N LEU A 448 0.23 8.57 -28.11
CA LEU A 448 1.57 8.56 -27.57
C LEU A 448 1.74 7.47 -26.50
N PHE A 449 0.82 7.37 -25.58
CA PHE A 449 0.85 6.39 -24.50
C PHE A 449 0.89 4.95 -25.03
N TYR A 450 -0.01 4.59 -25.93
CA TYR A 450 -0.06 3.22 -26.47
C TYR A 450 1.10 2.91 -27.42
N SER A 451 1.61 3.90 -28.17
CA SER A 451 2.84 3.75 -28.94
C SER A 451 4.03 3.43 -28.04
N TYR A 452 4.11 4.10 -26.91
CA TYR A 452 5.14 3.86 -25.91
C TYR A 452 5.01 2.46 -25.28
N ILE A 453 3.79 2.04 -24.90
CA ILE A 453 3.53 0.69 -24.39
C ILE A 453 3.99 -0.38 -25.37
N LYS A 454 3.69 -0.24 -26.66
CA LYS A 454 4.17 -1.16 -27.70
C LYS A 454 5.69 -1.25 -27.73
N THR A 455 6.37 -0.10 -27.65
CA THR A 455 7.83 -0.05 -27.62
C THR A 455 8.38 -0.79 -26.41
N LEU A 456 7.81 -0.58 -25.23
CA LEU A 456 8.21 -1.27 -24.00
C LEU A 456 8.00 -2.79 -24.10
N ILE A 457 6.84 -3.24 -24.61
CA ILE A 457 6.55 -4.66 -24.80
C ILE A 457 7.56 -5.30 -25.75
N ASN A 458 7.81 -4.66 -26.90
CA ASN A 458 8.78 -5.17 -27.89
C ASN A 458 10.19 -5.24 -27.31
N ASN A 459 10.61 -4.25 -26.53
CA ASN A 459 11.91 -4.27 -25.86
C ASN A 459 12.05 -5.47 -24.91
N VAL A 460 10.99 -5.80 -24.17
CA VAL A 460 11.00 -6.96 -23.28
C VAL A 460 11.06 -8.26 -24.08
N LEU A 461 10.22 -8.40 -25.11
CA LEU A 461 10.19 -9.62 -25.96
C LEU A 461 11.53 -9.87 -26.62
N ASN A 462 12.14 -8.84 -27.21
CA ASN A 462 13.48 -8.96 -27.83
C ASN A 462 14.57 -9.39 -26.83
N ASN A 463 14.47 -8.97 -25.57
CA ASN A 463 15.40 -9.40 -24.51
C ASN A 463 15.12 -10.80 -23.95
N LEU A 464 13.96 -11.39 -24.23
CA LEU A 464 13.63 -12.75 -23.83
C LEU A 464 14.06 -13.78 -24.86
N GLU A 465 14.27 -13.38 -26.13
CA GLU A 465 14.69 -14.22 -27.26
C GLU A 465 16.21 -14.30 -27.44
N GLY A 466 16.99 -13.39 -26.85
CA GLY A 466 18.44 -13.35 -26.82
C GLY A 466 19.05 -13.96 -25.56
#